data_5a6eb13f479f32b89bd547a08ca784b3
#
_entry.id   5a6eb13f479f32b89bd547a08ca784b3
#
_cell.length_a   1.000
_cell.length_b   1.000
_cell.length_c   1.000
_cell.angle_alpha   90.00
_cell.angle_beta   90.00
_cell.angle_gamma   90.00
#
_symmetry.space_group_name_H-M   'P 1'
#
loop_
_entity.id
_entity.type
_entity.pdbx_description
1 polymer ?
#
loop_
_entity_poly.entity_id
_entity_poly.type
_entity_poly.pdbx_seq_one_letter_code
_entity_poly.pdbx_strand_id
1 'polypeptide(L)'
;MPILPLYSKACILQPLTPARLPPEPFYPASCGSASRRWEAGRTLALFRDQLYDTWTVILRQDGVALWLSIFSEVRIRRYFFCGGGWHGSGEMRQKRKGDLSPAELMMLTIGDVIKQLIEAHEQGKDIDLNKVKTRTAAKYGLSAQPRLVDIIAAVPPQYRKVLVPKLKAKPIRTASGIAVVAVMCKPHRCPHISFTGNICVYCPGGPDSDFEYSTQSYTGYEPTSMRAIRARYDPYLQTRHRIEQLKQLGHSVDKVEFIVMGGTFMALPEEYRDYFIRNLHDALSGHTSNNIYEAVKYSERSLTKCVGITIETRPDYCMKRHLSDMLTYGCTRLEIGVQSVYEDVARDTNRGHTVKAVCESFHLAKDSGFKVVAHMMPDLPNVGLERDIEQFTEFFENPAFRPDGLKLYPTLVIRGTGLYELWKSGRYKSYSPSDLIELVARILALVPPWTRVYRVQRDIPMPLVSSGVEHGNLRELAFARMKDLGIQCRDVRTREVGIQEIHHKVRPYQVELVRRDYVANGGWETFLSYEDPDQDILIGLLRLRKCSEETFRFELVGGVSIVRELHVYGSVVPVSSRDPTKFQHQRLCSLLFFCSFAGVGTRNYYRKIGYRLQGPYMVKTLK
;
A
#
# COMPACT_ATOMS: atom_id res chain seq x y z
N MET A 1 -37.74 -45.09 -24.78
CA MET A 1 -37.95 -45.43 -26.21
C MET A 1 -38.91 -44.44 -26.87
N PRO A 2 -38.71 -43.92 -28.10
CA PRO A 2 -37.53 -43.92 -28.98
C PRO A 2 -37.00 -42.49 -29.23
N ILE A 3 -35.70 -42.19 -29.46
CA ILE A 3 -34.83 -42.30 -30.65
C ILE A 3 -35.11 -41.18 -31.71
N LEU A 4 -34.16 -40.24 -31.78
CA LEU A 4 -33.38 -39.56 -32.85
C LEU A 4 -34.06 -39.32 -34.25
N PRO A 5 -33.61 -38.42 -35.17
CA PRO A 5 -32.20 -38.10 -35.47
C PRO A 5 -31.86 -36.65 -35.91
N LEU A 6 -30.54 -36.33 -35.81
CA LEU A 6 -29.61 -35.66 -36.74
C LEU A 6 -30.16 -34.81 -37.91
N TYR A 7 -29.65 -33.59 -38.06
CA TYR A 7 -29.15 -33.10 -39.36
C TYR A 7 -28.03 -32.07 -39.22
N SER A 8 -26.91 -32.40 -39.85
CA SER A 8 -25.74 -31.58 -40.13
C SER A 8 -25.98 -30.58 -41.26
N LYS A 9 -25.45 -29.35 -41.17
CA LYS A 9 -25.03 -28.61 -42.36
C LYS A 9 -23.82 -27.74 -42.03
N ALA A 10 -22.70 -28.10 -42.61
CA ALA A 10 -21.52 -27.27 -42.76
C ALA A 10 -21.78 -26.17 -43.78
N CYS A 11 -21.38 -24.94 -43.47
CA CYS A 11 -21.20 -23.87 -44.45
C CYS A 11 -19.75 -23.42 -44.42
N ILE A 12 -19.05 -23.68 -45.48
CA ILE A 12 -17.73 -23.20 -45.88
C ILE A 12 -17.87 -21.72 -46.24
N LEU A 13 -17.10 -20.83 -45.64
CA LEU A 13 -16.88 -19.47 -46.12
C LEU A 13 -15.44 -19.24 -46.45
N GLN A 14 -15.20 -18.85 -47.71
CA GLN A 14 -13.89 -18.49 -48.31
C GLN A 14 -13.37 -17.15 -47.74
N PRO A 15 -12.06 -16.87 -47.85
CA PRO A 15 -11.45 -15.67 -47.32
C PRO A 15 -11.66 -14.45 -48.23
N LEU A 16 -12.02 -13.33 -47.63
CA LEU A 16 -12.07 -12.02 -48.28
C LEU A 16 -10.71 -11.31 -48.12
N THR A 17 -10.19 -10.82 -49.24
CA THR A 17 -8.98 -10.01 -49.41
C THR A 17 -9.10 -8.62 -48.72
N PRO A 18 -7.97 -8.02 -48.29
CA PRO A 18 -8.00 -6.76 -47.56
C PRO A 18 -8.19 -5.53 -48.46
N ALA A 19 -9.08 -4.65 -48.07
CA ALA A 19 -9.30 -3.34 -48.68
C ALA A 19 -8.19 -2.35 -48.26
N ARG A 20 -7.72 -1.58 -49.26
CA ARG A 20 -6.71 -0.52 -49.13
C ARG A 20 -7.22 0.66 -48.32
N LEU A 21 -6.40 1.18 -47.41
CA LEU A 21 -6.56 2.48 -46.73
C LEU A 21 -6.18 3.63 -47.68
N PRO A 22 -6.84 4.80 -47.54
CA PRO A 22 -6.47 6.02 -48.30
C PRO A 22 -5.25 6.73 -47.65
N PRO A 23 -4.53 7.58 -48.43
CA PRO A 23 -3.27 8.17 -48.01
C PRO A 23 -3.45 9.41 -47.11
N GLU A 24 -2.47 9.61 -46.21
CA GLU A 24 -2.31 10.77 -45.36
C GLU A 24 -1.98 12.03 -46.18
N PRO A 25 -2.33 13.24 -45.70
CA PRO A 25 -1.94 14.50 -46.36
C PRO A 25 -0.52 14.93 -45.98
N PHE A 26 0.23 15.24 -47.01
CA PHE A 26 1.56 15.88 -46.99
C PHE A 26 1.48 17.29 -46.39
N TYR A 27 2.47 17.66 -45.54
CA TYR A 27 2.91 19.02 -45.32
C TYR A 27 4.36 19.18 -45.73
N PRO A 28 4.72 20.31 -46.36
CA PRO A 28 5.98 20.47 -47.06
C PRO A 28 7.15 20.84 -46.15
N ALA A 29 8.32 20.32 -46.53
CA ALA A 29 9.61 20.69 -45.98
C ALA A 29 10.09 22.03 -46.58
N SER A 30 10.63 22.91 -45.73
CA SER A 30 11.52 23.98 -46.17
C SER A 30 12.75 24.11 -45.28
N CYS A 31 13.86 23.72 -45.86
CA CYS A 31 15.18 24.36 -45.92
C CYS A 31 15.86 24.85 -44.65
N GLY A 32 17.08 24.33 -44.39
CA GLY A 32 18.08 24.99 -43.58
C GLY A 32 19.17 24.08 -43.07
N SER A 33 20.14 23.77 -43.91
CA SER A 33 21.37 23.03 -43.59
C SER A 33 22.26 23.79 -42.59
N ALA A 34 22.67 23.14 -41.49
CA ALA A 34 23.97 23.41 -40.86
C ALA A 34 24.38 22.20 -40.02
N SER A 35 25.35 21.47 -40.53
CA SER A 35 26.08 20.41 -39.86
C SER A 35 26.81 20.90 -38.62
N ARG A 36 26.49 20.36 -37.44
CA ARG A 36 27.46 20.21 -36.35
C ARG A 36 27.20 18.86 -35.63
N ARG A 37 28.02 17.87 -35.98
CA ARG A 37 28.29 16.76 -35.10
C ARG A 37 28.96 17.31 -33.86
N TRP A 38 28.34 17.12 -32.71
CA TRP A 38 28.98 17.31 -31.42
C TRP A 38 28.89 16.01 -30.61
N GLU A 39 30.04 15.65 -30.08
CA GLU A 39 30.36 14.44 -29.35
C GLU A 39 29.44 14.25 -28.13
N ALA A 40 28.50 13.30 -28.20
CA ALA A 40 27.59 12.93 -27.10
C ALA A 40 28.29 12.19 -25.94
N GLY A 41 29.55 11.79 -26.09
CA GLY A 41 30.28 11.03 -25.07
C GLY A 41 30.98 11.85 -24.00
N ARG A 42 31.47 13.06 -24.34
CA ARG A 42 32.16 13.93 -23.36
C ARG A 42 31.23 14.82 -22.55
N THR A 43 30.06 15.12 -23.08
CA THR A 43 29.05 15.94 -22.40
C THR A 43 28.41 15.19 -21.21
N LEU A 44 28.28 13.87 -21.28
CA LEU A 44 27.76 13.06 -20.16
C LEU A 44 28.76 12.90 -19.01
N ALA A 45 30.06 12.86 -19.29
CA ALA A 45 31.10 12.82 -18.25
C ALA A 45 31.26 14.17 -17.55
N LEU A 46 31.22 15.27 -18.31
CA LEU A 46 31.24 16.63 -17.76
C LEU A 46 29.96 16.98 -16.97
N PHE A 47 28.78 16.42 -17.37
CA PHE A 47 27.55 16.57 -16.60
C PHE A 47 27.59 15.80 -15.27
N ARG A 48 28.30 14.67 -15.20
CA ARG A 48 28.45 13.89 -13.97
C ARG A 48 29.34 14.59 -12.95
N ASP A 49 30.44 15.18 -13.41
CA ASP A 49 31.35 15.93 -12.55
C ASP A 49 30.79 17.34 -12.23
N GLN A 50 30.12 17.98 -13.17
CA GLN A 50 29.39 19.24 -12.91
C GLN A 50 28.20 19.08 -11.97
N LEU A 51 27.50 17.95 -11.96
CA LEU A 51 26.44 17.68 -10.99
C LEU A 51 26.98 17.60 -9.56
N TYR A 52 28.15 17.01 -9.35
CA TYR A 52 28.80 16.99 -8.04
C TYR A 52 29.29 18.38 -7.61
N ASP A 53 29.91 19.13 -8.50
CA ASP A 53 30.33 20.51 -8.25
C ASP A 53 29.17 21.50 -8.21
N THR A 54 28.14 21.30 -9.03
CA THR A 54 26.92 22.13 -9.03
C THR A 54 26.10 21.91 -7.76
N TRP A 55 26.04 20.68 -7.25
CA TRP A 55 25.47 20.41 -5.93
C TRP A 55 26.26 21.08 -4.80
N THR A 56 27.58 21.11 -4.87
CA THR A 56 28.43 21.84 -3.92
C THR A 56 28.24 23.35 -4.04
N VAL A 57 28.05 23.90 -5.25
CA VAL A 57 27.81 25.33 -5.52
C VAL A 57 26.38 25.75 -5.17
N ILE A 58 25.35 24.99 -5.55
CA ILE A 58 23.93 25.25 -5.19
C ILE A 58 23.74 25.15 -3.67
N LEU A 59 24.42 24.21 -3.04
CA LEU A 59 24.46 24.12 -1.60
C LEU A 59 25.15 25.34 -0.95
N ARG A 60 26.04 26.04 -1.61
CA ARG A 60 26.66 27.29 -1.12
C ARG A 60 25.78 28.52 -1.32
N GLN A 61 24.93 28.56 -2.33
CA GLN A 61 24.05 29.71 -2.60
C GLN A 61 22.71 29.65 -1.83
N ASP A 62 22.13 28.47 -1.62
CA ASP A 62 20.76 28.34 -1.08
C ASP A 62 20.68 27.93 0.41
N GLY A 63 21.67 28.21 1.22
CA GLY A 63 21.63 27.88 2.65
C GLY A 63 21.64 26.36 2.98
N VAL A 64 21.24 25.50 2.03
CA VAL A 64 21.24 24.05 2.14
C VAL A 64 22.66 23.48 2.08
N ALA A 65 23.57 24.13 1.35
CA ALA A 65 25.00 23.78 1.28
C ALA A 65 25.76 23.98 2.60
N LEU A 66 25.36 25.02 3.31
CA LEU A 66 25.89 25.23 4.66
C LEU A 66 25.50 24.04 5.56
N TRP A 67 24.36 23.44 5.32
CA TRP A 67 23.80 22.32 6.10
C TRP A 67 24.61 21.04 5.98
N LEU A 68 25.03 20.65 4.78
CA LEU A 68 25.86 19.44 4.57
C LEU A 68 27.33 19.66 4.93
N SER A 69 27.87 20.90 4.77
CA SER A 69 29.24 21.21 5.17
C SER A 69 29.40 21.41 6.68
N ILE A 70 28.34 21.72 7.43
CA ILE A 70 28.34 21.79 8.91
C ILE A 70 28.40 20.38 9.51
N PHE A 71 27.95 19.34 8.78
CA PHE A 71 27.97 17.94 9.21
C PHE A 71 29.21 17.14 8.77
N SER A 72 30.21 17.75 8.09
CA SER A 72 31.52 17.16 7.99
C SER A 72 32.22 17.24 9.37
N GLU A 73 32.79 16.11 9.87
CA GLU A 73 33.31 15.92 11.23
C GLU A 73 34.22 17.04 11.75
N VAL A 74 34.84 17.84 10.88
CA VAL A 74 35.80 18.90 11.24
C VAL A 74 35.11 20.18 11.73
N ARG A 75 33.85 20.47 11.34
CA ARG A 75 33.17 21.71 11.76
C ARG A 75 32.22 21.55 12.94
N ILE A 76 31.66 20.35 13.18
CA ILE A 76 30.85 20.09 14.39
C ILE A 76 31.70 20.22 15.66
N ARG A 77 32.96 19.78 15.65
CA ARG A 77 33.88 19.95 16.81
C ARG A 77 34.13 21.41 17.16
N ARG A 78 34.08 22.35 16.19
CA ARG A 78 34.32 23.79 16.47
C ARG A 78 33.11 24.51 17.08
N TYR A 79 31.89 24.07 16.83
CA TYR A 79 30.69 24.71 17.38
C TYR A 79 30.25 24.16 18.76
N PHE A 80 30.65 22.93 19.10
CA PHE A 80 30.23 22.30 20.36
C PHE A 80 31.31 22.31 21.46
N PHE A 81 32.57 22.69 21.18
CA PHE A 81 33.70 22.57 22.14
C PHE A 81 34.53 23.84 22.34
N CYS A 82 34.05 25.01 22.01
CA CYS A 82 34.74 26.26 22.37
C CYS A 82 34.23 26.83 23.70
N GLY A 83 34.54 26.10 24.77
CA GLY A 83 34.71 26.64 26.11
C GLY A 83 36.16 26.36 26.54
N GLY A 84 37.14 27.10 26.02
CA GLY A 84 38.55 26.93 26.46
C GLY A 84 39.54 27.25 25.34
N GLY A 85 40.24 28.34 25.52
CA GLY A 85 41.12 29.11 24.69
C GLY A 85 41.96 28.42 23.63
N TRP A 86 42.00 29.04 22.45
CA TRP A 86 43.09 29.05 21.51
C TRP A 86 43.22 30.43 20.89
N HIS A 87 44.37 31.08 21.08
CA HIS A 87 44.75 32.31 20.41
C HIS A 87 45.05 32.05 18.92
N GLY A 88 44.32 32.64 18.04
CA GLY A 88 44.59 32.72 16.62
C GLY A 88 43.74 33.83 16.04
N SER A 89 44.41 34.95 15.69
CA SER A 89 43.85 36.18 15.18
C SER A 89 43.02 36.00 13.91
N GLY A 90 41.75 36.19 14.07
CA GLY A 90 40.72 36.25 13.02
C GLY A 90 39.36 36.34 13.71
N GLU A 91 38.97 37.56 14.13
CA GLU A 91 37.68 37.83 14.79
C GLU A 91 36.51 37.52 13.85
N MET A 92 35.93 36.32 14.00
CA MET A 92 34.57 36.09 13.58
C MET A 92 33.64 36.72 14.64
N ARG A 93 33.13 37.93 14.39
CA ARG A 93 32.09 38.57 15.20
C ARG A 93 30.97 37.56 15.42
N GLN A 94 30.73 37.14 16.67
CA GLN A 94 29.51 36.41 17.05
C GLN A 94 28.31 37.33 16.74
N LYS A 95 27.50 36.95 15.74
CA LYS A 95 26.23 37.63 15.45
C LYS A 95 25.37 37.59 16.72
N ARG A 96 24.84 38.75 17.14
CA ARG A 96 23.86 38.81 18.25
C ARG A 96 22.57 38.13 17.79
N LYS A 97 21.75 37.63 18.73
CA LYS A 97 20.50 36.90 18.44
C LYS A 97 19.54 37.65 17.51
N GLY A 98 19.60 39.01 17.50
CA GLY A 98 18.83 39.88 16.59
C GLY A 98 19.35 39.94 15.15
N ASP A 99 20.59 39.49 14.90
CA ASP A 99 21.24 39.54 13.58
C ASP A 99 21.17 38.20 12.82
N LEU A 100 20.49 37.19 13.37
CA LEU A 100 20.37 35.87 12.81
C LEU A 100 19.14 35.77 11.91
N SER A 101 19.31 35.20 10.73
CA SER A 101 18.21 34.90 9.82
C SER A 101 17.26 33.82 10.42
N PRO A 102 15.99 33.76 9.99
CA PRO A 102 15.07 32.70 10.41
C PRO A 102 15.61 31.27 10.19
N ALA A 103 16.39 31.06 9.13
CA ALA A 103 17.04 29.78 8.84
C ALA A 103 18.14 29.43 9.85
N GLU A 104 18.99 30.39 10.23
CA GLU A 104 20.01 30.22 11.26
C GLU A 104 19.38 29.96 12.64
N LEU A 105 18.31 30.66 12.99
CA LEU A 105 17.54 30.43 14.23
C LEU A 105 16.91 29.03 14.22
N MET A 106 16.39 28.56 13.08
CA MET A 106 15.85 27.19 12.94
C MET A 106 16.94 26.13 13.15
N MET A 107 18.16 26.33 12.59
CA MET A 107 19.28 25.43 12.80
C MET A 107 19.73 25.37 14.26
N LEU A 108 19.83 26.49 14.94
CA LEU A 108 20.14 26.54 16.37
C LEU A 108 19.05 25.82 17.19
N THR A 109 17.78 26.01 16.83
CA THR A 109 16.67 25.33 17.47
C THR A 109 16.78 23.81 17.33
N ILE A 110 17.07 23.31 16.11
CA ILE A 110 17.26 21.87 15.85
C ILE A 110 18.43 21.33 16.67
N GLY A 111 19.57 22.04 16.68
CA GLY A 111 20.76 21.67 17.48
C GLY A 111 20.46 21.56 18.97
N ASP A 112 19.74 22.54 19.54
CA ASP A 112 19.35 22.54 20.94
C ASP A 112 18.34 21.43 21.27
N VAL A 113 17.37 21.16 20.38
CA VAL A 113 16.45 20.00 20.52
C VAL A 113 17.24 18.69 20.58
N ILE A 114 18.20 18.49 19.66
CA ILE A 114 19.01 17.27 19.63
C ILE A 114 19.86 17.16 20.89
N LYS A 115 20.47 18.23 21.35
CA LYS A 115 21.25 18.26 22.59
C LYS A 115 20.41 17.80 23.77
N GLN A 116 19.20 18.35 23.97
CA GLN A 116 18.30 17.93 25.04
C GLN A 116 17.88 16.46 24.93
N LEU A 117 17.70 15.92 23.70
CA LEU A 117 17.40 14.51 23.47
C LEU A 117 18.57 13.59 23.84
N ILE A 118 19.80 14.02 23.55
CA ILE A 118 21.03 13.28 23.92
C ILE A 118 21.20 13.27 25.44
N GLU A 119 21.12 14.42 26.08
CA GLU A 119 21.24 14.56 27.54
C GLU A 119 20.19 13.72 28.28
N ALA A 120 18.94 13.73 27.80
CA ALA A 120 17.90 12.90 28.37
C ALA A 120 18.17 11.40 28.20
N HIS A 121 18.68 11.00 27.04
CA HIS A 121 19.06 9.61 26.81
C HIS A 121 20.19 9.15 27.74
N GLU A 122 21.25 9.96 27.87
CA GLU A 122 22.40 9.66 28.74
C GLU A 122 21.99 9.58 30.23
N GLN A 123 20.98 10.37 30.62
CA GLN A 123 20.40 10.33 31.98
C GLN A 123 19.33 9.25 32.17
N GLY A 124 19.01 8.45 31.14
CA GLY A 124 17.94 7.45 31.17
C GLY A 124 16.53 8.03 31.33
N LYS A 125 16.34 9.33 31.07
CA LYS A 125 15.05 10.01 31.18
C LYS A 125 14.26 9.94 29.89
N ASP A 126 12.96 9.72 29.98
CA ASP A 126 12.05 9.85 28.84
C ASP A 126 11.50 11.28 28.80
N ILE A 127 11.55 11.92 27.63
CA ILE A 127 11.07 13.30 27.44
C ILE A 127 10.11 13.38 26.27
N ASP A 128 9.08 14.23 26.42
CA ASP A 128 8.11 14.51 25.37
C ASP A 128 8.73 15.42 24.29
N LEU A 129 8.96 14.83 23.13
CA LEU A 129 9.52 15.53 21.97
C LEU A 129 8.73 16.78 21.58
N ASN A 130 7.38 16.75 21.65
CA ASN A 130 6.56 17.89 21.26
C ASN A 130 6.74 19.06 22.24
N LYS A 131 6.78 18.77 23.54
CA LYS A 131 7.07 19.78 24.57
C LYS A 131 8.45 20.39 24.38
N VAL A 132 9.48 19.56 24.09
CA VAL A 132 10.84 20.04 23.82
C VAL A 132 10.87 20.94 22.59
N LYS A 133 10.27 20.52 21.47
CA LYS A 133 10.18 21.32 20.23
C LYS A 133 9.51 22.68 20.46
N THR A 134 8.35 22.69 21.14
CA THR A 134 7.59 23.92 21.40
C THR A 134 8.39 24.88 22.26
N ARG A 135 8.94 24.41 23.40
CA ARG A 135 9.74 25.22 24.32
C ARG A 135 11.01 25.77 23.64
N THR A 136 11.68 24.94 22.87
CA THR A 136 12.92 25.36 22.20
C THR A 136 12.65 26.34 21.05
N ALA A 137 11.58 26.13 20.25
CA ALA A 137 11.16 27.09 19.22
C ALA A 137 10.80 28.46 19.84
N ALA A 138 10.06 28.47 20.94
CA ALA A 138 9.72 29.69 21.67
C ALA A 138 10.98 30.40 22.23
N LYS A 139 11.95 29.64 22.77
CA LYS A 139 13.23 30.19 23.25
C LYS A 139 13.99 30.96 22.17
N TYR A 140 13.91 30.53 20.91
CA TYR A 140 14.55 31.18 19.77
C TYR A 140 13.63 32.17 19.03
N GLY A 141 12.39 32.36 19.47
CA GLY A 141 11.45 33.31 18.89
C GLY A 141 10.91 32.88 17.52
N LEU A 142 10.87 31.57 17.23
CA LEU A 142 10.35 31.06 15.99
C LEU A 142 8.83 30.91 16.04
N SER A 143 8.15 31.36 14.99
CA SER A 143 6.70 31.17 14.80
C SER A 143 6.33 29.73 14.41
N ALA A 144 7.28 28.97 13.86
CA ALA A 144 7.10 27.59 13.42
C ALA A 144 8.05 26.63 14.16
N GLN A 145 7.55 25.45 14.49
CA GLN A 145 8.38 24.39 15.06
C GLN A 145 9.25 23.69 14.00
N PRO A 146 10.45 23.18 14.38
CA PRO A 146 11.27 22.40 13.48
C PRO A 146 10.53 21.13 13.02
N ARG A 147 10.65 20.82 11.72
CA ARG A 147 10.05 19.61 11.15
C ARG A 147 10.81 18.39 11.67
N LEU A 148 10.10 17.29 11.87
CA LEU A 148 10.69 16.05 12.36
C LEU A 148 11.78 15.49 11.41
N VAL A 149 11.59 15.67 10.10
CA VAL A 149 12.58 15.27 9.07
C VAL A 149 13.91 15.99 9.27
N ASP A 150 13.87 17.30 9.57
CA ASP A 150 15.05 18.12 9.76
C ASP A 150 15.81 17.72 11.05
N ILE A 151 15.06 17.42 12.12
CA ILE A 151 15.62 16.89 13.37
C ILE A 151 16.31 15.54 13.12
N ILE A 152 15.63 14.59 12.43
CA ILE A 152 16.18 13.25 12.12
C ILE A 152 17.43 13.37 11.26
N ALA A 153 17.44 14.26 10.26
CA ALA A 153 18.61 14.49 9.40
C ALA A 153 19.82 15.00 10.21
N ALA A 154 19.55 15.82 11.23
CA ALA A 154 20.57 16.46 12.06
C ALA A 154 21.10 15.58 13.21
N VAL A 155 20.53 14.38 13.45
CA VAL A 155 21.03 13.47 14.51
C VAL A 155 22.45 12.99 14.19
N PRO A 156 23.41 13.19 15.10
CA PRO A 156 24.80 12.74 14.92
C PRO A 156 24.90 11.22 14.68
N PRO A 157 25.85 10.75 13.84
CA PRO A 157 25.97 9.33 13.47
C PRO A 157 26.00 8.36 14.66
N GLN A 158 26.72 8.71 15.72
CA GLN A 158 26.86 7.88 16.93
C GLN A 158 25.53 7.68 17.68
N TYR A 159 24.63 8.66 17.64
CA TYR A 159 23.33 8.60 18.32
C TYR A 159 22.18 8.13 17.42
N ARG A 160 22.41 7.92 16.10
CA ARG A 160 21.33 7.54 15.15
C ARG A 160 20.62 6.25 15.53
N LYS A 161 21.38 5.23 15.99
CA LYS A 161 20.81 3.93 16.39
C LYS A 161 19.82 4.05 17.55
N VAL A 162 20.03 5.03 18.42
CA VAL A 162 19.25 5.23 19.65
C VAL A 162 18.13 6.25 19.46
N LEU A 163 18.43 7.42 18.86
CA LEU A 163 17.47 8.52 18.78
C LEU A 163 16.50 8.37 17.60
N VAL A 164 16.94 7.89 16.42
CA VAL A 164 16.07 7.78 15.24
C VAL A 164 14.84 6.89 15.49
N PRO A 165 14.94 5.75 16.18
CA PRO A 165 13.74 4.98 16.54
C PRO A 165 12.72 5.75 17.38
N LYS A 166 13.19 6.62 18.30
CA LYS A 166 12.33 7.48 19.15
C LYS A 166 11.72 8.65 18.37
N LEU A 167 12.41 9.13 17.33
CA LEU A 167 11.99 10.23 16.45
C LEU A 167 11.14 9.78 15.26
N LYS A 168 10.93 8.49 15.09
CA LYS A 168 10.21 7.91 13.95
C LYS A 168 8.77 8.43 13.85
N ALA A 169 8.41 9.02 12.68
CA ALA A 169 7.07 9.53 12.45
C ALA A 169 6.05 8.38 12.24
N LYS A 170 4.97 8.38 13.01
CA LYS A 170 3.91 7.36 12.90
C LYS A 170 4.47 5.92 12.92
N PRO A 171 5.10 5.49 14.03
CA PRO A 171 5.87 4.25 14.14
C PRO A 171 5.09 3.00 13.74
N ILE A 172 3.79 2.99 13.95
CA ILE A 172 2.90 1.87 13.60
C ILE A 172 2.90 1.51 12.11
N ARG A 173 3.23 2.47 11.21
CA ARG A 173 3.21 2.23 9.75
C ARG A 173 4.18 1.15 9.27
N THR A 174 5.27 0.95 9.98
CA THR A 174 6.29 -0.06 9.67
C THR A 174 6.67 -0.86 10.91
N ALA A 175 5.77 -1.01 11.86
CA ALA A 175 6.06 -1.73 13.11
C ALA A 175 6.51 -3.17 12.85
N SER A 176 5.83 -3.88 11.93
CA SER A 176 6.21 -5.23 11.49
C SER A 176 7.37 -5.28 10.49
N GLY A 177 7.98 -4.13 10.16
CA GLY A 177 9.11 -4.03 9.22
C GLY A 177 8.73 -4.02 7.75
N ILE A 178 7.45 -4.00 7.40
CA ILE A 178 6.98 -3.90 6.01
C ILE A 178 6.62 -2.44 5.70
N ALA A 179 7.26 -1.87 4.69
CA ALA A 179 6.95 -0.55 4.16
C ALA A 179 5.93 -0.68 3.02
N VAL A 180 4.71 -0.17 3.23
CA VAL A 180 3.69 -0.16 2.19
C VAL A 180 3.91 1.03 1.26
N VAL A 181 4.09 0.73 -0.03
CA VAL A 181 4.30 1.70 -1.11
C VAL A 181 3.13 1.63 -2.08
N ALA A 182 2.20 2.55 -1.94
CA ALA A 182 1.09 2.69 -2.88
C ALA A 182 1.52 3.52 -4.09
N VAL A 183 1.29 2.98 -5.28
CA VAL A 183 1.60 3.56 -6.58
C VAL A 183 0.34 3.56 -7.45
N MET A 184 0.12 4.58 -8.26
CA MET A 184 -1.09 4.75 -9.04
C MET A 184 -0.77 4.74 -10.53
N CYS A 185 -1.57 3.99 -11.31
CA CYS A 185 -1.47 3.99 -12.77
C CYS A 185 -2.04 5.28 -13.37
N LYS A 186 -1.72 5.53 -14.65
CA LYS A 186 -2.24 6.71 -15.39
C LYS A 186 -3.76 6.75 -15.37
N PRO A 187 -4.36 7.94 -15.48
CA PRO A 187 -5.80 8.10 -15.65
C PRO A 187 -6.33 7.25 -16.82
N HIS A 188 -7.43 6.56 -16.59
CA HIS A 188 -8.12 5.78 -17.61
C HIS A 188 -9.59 5.58 -17.24
N ARG A 189 -10.41 5.33 -18.25
CA ARG A 189 -11.81 5.01 -18.07
C ARG A 189 -12.01 3.59 -17.53
N CYS A 190 -12.99 3.42 -16.66
CA CYS A 190 -13.38 2.09 -16.21
C CYS A 190 -14.02 1.29 -17.38
N PRO A 191 -13.63 0.03 -17.60
CA PRO A 191 -14.03 -0.72 -18.78
C PRO A 191 -15.54 -0.97 -18.91
N HIS A 192 -16.27 -1.03 -17.79
CA HIS A 192 -17.73 -1.27 -17.84
C HIS A 192 -18.51 -0.15 -18.55
N ILE A 193 -17.97 1.04 -18.64
CA ILE A 193 -18.61 2.18 -19.31
C ILE A 193 -18.91 1.86 -20.78
N SER A 194 -18.05 1.04 -21.42
CA SER A 194 -18.24 0.65 -22.83
C SER A 194 -19.52 -0.15 -23.10
N PHE A 195 -20.04 -0.88 -22.10
CA PHE A 195 -21.26 -1.68 -22.26
C PHE A 195 -22.44 -1.19 -21.41
N THR A 196 -22.19 -0.48 -20.30
CA THR A 196 -23.28 0.12 -19.50
C THR A 196 -23.63 1.54 -19.94
N GLY A 197 -22.79 2.17 -20.75
CA GLY A 197 -22.94 3.55 -21.22
C GLY A 197 -22.62 4.62 -20.18
N ASN A 198 -22.41 4.27 -18.90
CA ASN A 198 -22.24 5.25 -17.84
C ASN A 198 -21.28 4.77 -16.74
N ILE A 199 -20.80 5.72 -15.90
CA ILE A 199 -20.02 5.43 -14.69
C ILE A 199 -20.93 4.93 -13.56
N CYS A 200 -20.34 4.31 -12.53
CA CYS A 200 -21.07 3.99 -11.30
C CYS A 200 -21.61 5.28 -10.65
N VAL A 201 -22.84 5.23 -10.14
CA VAL A 201 -23.57 6.38 -9.57
C VAL A 201 -22.75 7.16 -8.51
N TYR A 202 -21.97 6.46 -7.72
CA TYR A 202 -21.15 7.03 -6.64
C TYR A 202 -19.70 7.33 -7.05
N CYS A 203 -19.30 7.14 -8.30
CA CYS A 203 -17.90 7.26 -8.72
C CYS A 203 -17.53 8.73 -8.90
N PRO A 204 -16.52 9.24 -8.17
CA PRO A 204 -16.22 10.67 -8.15
C PRO A 204 -15.35 11.15 -9.30
N GLY A 205 -14.55 10.31 -9.89
CA GLY A 205 -13.47 10.78 -10.76
C GLY A 205 -13.31 10.01 -12.05
N GLY A 206 -12.35 10.44 -12.83
CA GLY A 206 -11.95 9.88 -14.10
C GLY A 206 -11.62 10.97 -15.10
N PRO A 207 -11.04 10.61 -16.26
CA PRO A 207 -10.61 11.58 -17.27
C PRO A 207 -11.72 12.51 -17.80
N ASP A 208 -12.99 12.11 -17.68
CA ASP A 208 -14.14 12.85 -18.20
C ASP A 208 -14.93 13.57 -17.10
N SER A 209 -14.34 13.84 -15.95
CA SER A 209 -14.97 14.53 -14.82
C SER A 209 -14.21 15.80 -14.45
N ASP A 210 -14.75 16.59 -13.51
CA ASP A 210 -14.06 17.74 -12.91
C ASP A 210 -12.71 17.37 -12.28
N PHE A 211 -12.45 16.07 -12.16
CA PHE A 211 -11.21 15.49 -11.66
C PHE A 211 -10.36 14.85 -12.77
N GLU A 212 -10.24 15.51 -13.92
CA GLU A 212 -9.64 15.02 -15.17
C GLU A 212 -8.25 14.37 -15.03
N TYR A 213 -7.44 14.85 -14.08
CA TYR A 213 -6.12 14.29 -13.80
C TYR A 213 -6.16 13.09 -12.85
N SER A 214 -7.33 12.62 -12.46
CA SER A 214 -7.49 11.46 -11.59
C SER A 214 -7.76 10.19 -12.38
N THR A 215 -7.29 9.06 -11.82
CA THR A 215 -7.73 7.75 -12.27
C THR A 215 -9.18 7.52 -11.84
N GLN A 216 -9.96 6.78 -12.63
CA GLN A 216 -11.34 6.42 -12.28
C GLN A 216 -11.44 5.92 -10.83
N SER A 217 -12.46 6.31 -10.12
CA SER A 217 -12.72 6.10 -8.68
C SER A 217 -11.94 6.98 -7.70
N TYR A 218 -11.07 7.87 -8.17
CA TYR A 218 -10.29 8.78 -7.34
C TYR A 218 -10.58 10.23 -7.70
N THR A 219 -10.38 11.15 -6.74
CA THR A 219 -10.62 12.58 -6.91
C THR A 219 -9.35 13.35 -7.32
N GLY A 220 -8.17 12.72 -7.26
CA GLY A 220 -6.90 13.40 -7.46
C GLY A 220 -6.32 14.02 -6.17
N TYR A 221 -7.13 14.23 -5.15
CA TYR A 221 -6.72 14.86 -3.88
C TYR A 221 -6.34 13.85 -2.78
N GLU A 222 -6.51 12.56 -2.99
CA GLU A 222 -6.02 11.55 -2.08
C GLU A 222 -4.48 11.57 -2.01
N PRO A 223 -3.87 11.22 -0.87
CA PRO A 223 -2.42 11.29 -0.71
C PRO A 223 -1.60 10.51 -1.74
N THR A 224 -2.16 9.41 -2.28
CA THR A 224 -1.49 8.64 -3.34
C THR A 224 -1.64 9.31 -4.69
N SER A 225 -2.84 9.79 -5.03
CA SER A 225 -3.11 10.54 -6.27
C SER A 225 -2.22 11.76 -6.38
N MET A 226 -2.11 12.56 -5.33
CA MET A 226 -1.24 13.73 -5.27
C MET A 226 0.24 13.42 -5.51
N ARG A 227 0.72 12.26 -5.03
CA ARG A 227 2.10 11.81 -5.32
C ARG A 227 2.26 11.35 -6.76
N ALA A 228 1.27 10.64 -7.29
CA ALA A 228 1.28 10.15 -8.67
C ALA A 228 1.26 11.31 -9.68
N ILE A 229 0.41 12.30 -9.47
CA ILE A 229 0.35 13.53 -10.29
C ILE A 229 1.71 14.22 -10.31
N ARG A 230 2.34 14.46 -9.15
CA ARG A 230 3.67 15.06 -9.05
C ARG A 230 4.77 14.24 -9.74
N ALA A 231 4.65 12.93 -9.77
CA ALA A 231 5.55 12.03 -10.48
C ALA A 231 5.10 11.76 -11.92
N ARG A 232 4.10 12.49 -12.45
CA ARG A 232 3.53 12.29 -13.79
C ARG A 232 3.14 10.82 -14.05
N TYR A 233 2.64 10.14 -13.02
CA TYR A 233 2.26 8.73 -13.03
C TYR A 233 3.39 7.75 -13.38
N ASP A 234 4.64 8.19 -13.37
CA ASP A 234 5.80 7.30 -13.56
C ASP A 234 5.95 6.34 -12.36
N PRO A 235 5.91 5.02 -12.55
CA PRO A 235 5.94 4.04 -11.46
C PRO A 235 7.29 3.97 -10.73
N TYR A 236 8.40 4.17 -11.45
CA TYR A 236 9.75 4.18 -10.88
C TYR A 236 9.92 5.38 -9.94
N LEU A 237 9.57 6.58 -10.40
CA LEU A 237 9.67 7.81 -9.62
C LEU A 237 8.74 7.78 -8.40
N GLN A 238 7.49 7.35 -8.54
CA GLN A 238 6.56 7.18 -7.42
C GLN A 238 7.17 6.29 -6.33
N THR A 239 7.77 5.17 -6.74
CA THR A 239 8.39 4.20 -5.83
C THR A 239 9.61 4.80 -5.13
N ARG A 240 10.56 5.36 -5.89
CA ARG A 240 11.80 5.94 -5.34
C ARG A 240 11.50 7.09 -4.39
N HIS A 241 10.65 8.04 -4.77
CA HIS A 241 10.27 9.18 -3.93
C HIS A 241 9.60 8.71 -2.63
N ARG A 242 8.75 7.68 -2.70
CA ARG A 242 8.08 7.17 -1.50
C ARG A 242 9.03 6.44 -0.56
N ILE A 243 9.94 5.65 -1.07
CA ILE A 243 10.98 4.96 -0.28
C ILE A 243 11.86 6.00 0.41
N GLU A 244 12.33 7.00 -0.31
CA GLU A 244 13.18 8.05 0.24
C GLU A 244 12.45 8.84 1.34
N GLN A 245 11.21 9.24 1.09
CA GLN A 245 10.37 9.90 2.10
C GLN A 245 10.23 9.08 3.38
N LEU A 246 10.03 7.76 3.27
CA LEU A 246 9.93 6.88 4.43
C LEU A 246 11.25 6.81 5.20
N LYS A 247 12.40 6.73 4.50
CA LYS A 247 13.72 6.74 5.12
C LYS A 247 14.00 8.06 5.85
N GLN A 248 13.67 9.21 5.23
CA GLN A 248 13.80 10.52 5.85
C GLN A 248 12.93 10.67 7.11
N LEU A 249 11.79 9.99 7.18
CA LEU A 249 10.92 9.93 8.36
C LEU A 249 11.37 8.90 9.41
N GLY A 250 12.56 8.31 9.27
CA GLY A 250 13.15 7.37 10.23
C GLY A 250 12.68 5.92 10.10
N HIS A 251 11.98 5.57 9.00
CA HIS A 251 11.55 4.19 8.77
C HIS A 251 12.66 3.35 8.13
N SER A 252 12.82 2.09 8.57
CA SER A 252 13.53 1.08 7.81
C SER A 252 12.68 0.62 6.63
N VAL A 253 13.31 0.45 5.46
CA VAL A 253 12.65 0.03 4.22
C VAL A 253 13.37 -1.19 3.63
N ASP A 254 13.49 -2.24 4.43
CA ASP A 254 14.12 -3.50 4.01
C ASP A 254 13.15 -4.40 3.26
N LYS A 255 11.87 -4.29 3.58
CA LYS A 255 10.76 -5.07 2.99
C LYS A 255 9.69 -4.10 2.48
N VAL A 256 9.33 -4.22 1.21
CA VAL A 256 8.31 -3.39 0.56
C VAL A 256 7.15 -4.27 0.12
N GLU A 257 5.94 -3.83 0.43
CA GLU A 257 4.70 -4.31 -0.17
C GLU A 257 4.12 -3.21 -1.05
N PHE A 258 3.95 -3.49 -2.33
CA PHE A 258 3.31 -2.56 -3.27
C PHE A 258 1.78 -2.67 -3.22
N ILE A 259 1.11 -1.54 -3.42
CA ILE A 259 -0.31 -1.49 -3.75
C ILE A 259 -0.45 -0.72 -5.07
N VAL A 260 -0.78 -1.44 -6.14
CA VAL A 260 -1.09 -0.87 -7.45
C VAL A 260 -2.53 -0.42 -7.44
N MET A 261 -2.72 0.89 -7.48
CA MET A 261 -4.01 1.58 -7.41
C MET A 261 -4.42 2.07 -8.79
N GLY A 262 -5.72 2.21 -9.00
CA GLY A 262 -6.25 2.75 -10.26
C GLY A 262 -7.57 2.12 -10.68
N GLY A 263 -8.33 1.58 -9.74
CA GLY A 263 -9.68 1.03 -9.93
C GLY A 263 -9.72 -0.29 -10.69
N THR A 264 -9.21 -0.35 -11.91
CA THR A 264 -9.19 -1.56 -12.75
C THR A 264 -7.88 -1.63 -13.55
N PHE A 265 -6.77 -1.81 -12.86
CA PHE A 265 -5.44 -1.87 -13.48
C PHE A 265 -5.35 -2.91 -14.61
N MET A 266 -6.01 -4.07 -14.45
CA MET A 266 -6.00 -5.15 -15.43
C MET A 266 -6.75 -4.86 -16.73
N ALA A 267 -7.49 -3.74 -16.80
CA ALA A 267 -8.12 -3.27 -18.05
C ALA A 267 -7.18 -2.46 -18.95
N LEU A 268 -6.03 -2.07 -18.44
CA LEU A 268 -5.03 -1.34 -19.22
C LEU A 268 -4.32 -2.27 -20.23
N PRO A 269 -3.79 -1.74 -21.35
CA PRO A 269 -3.02 -2.52 -22.32
C PRO A 269 -1.87 -3.30 -21.66
N GLU A 270 -1.57 -4.48 -22.19
CA GLU A 270 -0.57 -5.39 -21.63
C GLU A 270 0.81 -4.74 -21.58
N GLU A 271 1.21 -4.03 -22.62
CA GLU A 271 2.50 -3.34 -22.70
C GLU A 271 2.64 -2.29 -21.58
N TYR A 272 1.54 -1.57 -21.26
CA TYR A 272 1.56 -0.61 -20.17
C TYR A 272 1.62 -1.30 -18.80
N ARG A 273 0.91 -2.42 -18.63
CA ARG A 273 0.95 -3.20 -17.38
C ARG A 273 2.35 -3.76 -17.13
N ASP A 274 2.98 -4.30 -18.15
CA ASP A 274 4.36 -4.80 -18.10
C ASP A 274 5.36 -3.68 -17.80
N TYR A 275 5.27 -2.56 -18.52
CA TYR A 275 6.07 -1.37 -18.22
C TYR A 275 5.91 -0.95 -16.76
N PHE A 276 4.67 -0.87 -16.27
CA PHE A 276 4.38 -0.40 -14.91
C PHE A 276 4.98 -1.32 -13.85
N ILE A 277 4.68 -2.61 -13.91
CA ILE A 277 5.15 -3.59 -12.92
C ILE A 277 6.67 -3.80 -12.99
N ARG A 278 7.25 -3.84 -14.19
CA ARG A 278 8.68 -3.90 -14.38
C ARG A 278 9.41 -2.77 -13.64
N ASN A 279 8.94 -1.55 -13.79
CA ASN A 279 9.52 -0.39 -13.13
C ASN A 279 9.37 -0.41 -11.59
N LEU A 280 8.34 -1.07 -11.03
CA LEU A 280 8.27 -1.27 -9.58
C LEU A 280 9.41 -2.17 -9.07
N HIS A 281 9.68 -3.26 -9.78
CA HIS A 281 10.77 -4.18 -9.44
C HIS A 281 12.14 -3.52 -9.65
N ASP A 282 12.33 -2.81 -10.74
CA ASP A 282 13.56 -2.08 -11.05
C ASP A 282 13.86 -0.99 -10.02
N ALA A 283 12.85 -0.29 -9.55
CA ALA A 283 13.01 0.73 -8.49
C ALA A 283 13.51 0.16 -7.15
N LEU A 284 13.28 -1.14 -6.87
CA LEU A 284 13.82 -1.81 -5.69
C LEU A 284 15.22 -2.38 -5.91
N SER A 285 15.47 -2.97 -7.10
CA SER A 285 16.73 -3.64 -7.42
C SER A 285 17.82 -2.67 -7.87
N GLY A 286 17.45 -1.51 -8.41
CA GLY A 286 18.36 -0.57 -9.05
C GLY A 286 18.83 -1.03 -10.45
N HIS A 287 18.25 -2.11 -10.98
CA HIS A 287 18.50 -2.60 -12.33
C HIS A 287 17.54 -1.96 -13.34
N THR A 288 17.91 -1.92 -14.61
CA THR A 288 17.03 -1.53 -15.71
C THR A 288 16.78 -2.76 -16.57
N SER A 289 15.61 -3.35 -16.40
CA SER A 289 15.26 -4.62 -17.05
C SER A 289 14.61 -4.42 -18.41
N ASN A 290 14.81 -5.36 -19.34
CA ASN A 290 14.20 -5.32 -20.66
C ASN A 290 12.74 -5.82 -20.66
N ASN A 291 12.39 -6.71 -19.73
CA ASN A 291 11.08 -7.33 -19.61
C ASN A 291 10.76 -7.67 -18.16
N ILE A 292 9.51 -8.04 -17.89
CA ILE A 292 9.02 -8.37 -16.55
C ILE A 292 9.74 -9.58 -15.93
N TYR A 293 10.08 -10.59 -16.72
CA TYR A 293 10.77 -11.78 -16.23
C TYR A 293 12.16 -11.45 -15.68
N GLU A 294 12.90 -10.61 -16.39
CA GLU A 294 14.20 -10.10 -15.95
C GLU A 294 14.06 -9.27 -14.67
N ALA A 295 13.09 -8.36 -14.62
CA ALA A 295 12.83 -7.51 -13.44
C ALA A 295 12.53 -8.34 -12.18
N VAL A 296 11.67 -9.36 -12.30
CA VAL A 296 11.35 -10.28 -11.20
C VAL A 296 12.60 -11.04 -10.73
N LYS A 297 13.44 -11.51 -11.66
CA LYS A 297 14.69 -12.23 -11.35
C LYS A 297 15.68 -11.36 -10.57
N TYR A 298 15.85 -10.09 -10.95
CA TYR A 298 16.71 -9.15 -10.22
C TYR A 298 16.10 -8.76 -8.86
N SER A 299 14.79 -8.58 -8.81
CA SER A 299 14.06 -8.27 -7.57
C SER A 299 14.21 -9.35 -6.50
N GLU A 300 14.31 -10.63 -6.85
CA GLU A 300 14.59 -11.72 -5.88
C GLU A 300 15.90 -11.49 -5.12
N ARG A 301 16.91 -10.90 -5.78
CA ARG A 301 18.25 -10.67 -5.24
C ARG A 301 18.43 -9.29 -4.62
N SER A 302 17.48 -8.38 -4.82
CA SER A 302 17.52 -7.00 -4.32
C SER A 302 17.76 -6.95 -2.80
N LEU A 303 18.45 -5.91 -2.33
CA LEU A 303 18.61 -5.60 -0.89
C LEU A 303 17.26 -5.25 -0.27
N THR A 304 16.48 -4.40 -0.92
CA THR A 304 15.09 -4.12 -0.54
C THR A 304 14.20 -5.20 -1.12
N LYS A 305 13.56 -5.99 -0.25
CA LYS A 305 12.77 -7.17 -0.64
C LYS A 305 11.35 -6.79 -1.03
N CYS A 306 10.91 -7.13 -2.25
CA CYS A 306 9.50 -7.11 -2.62
C CYS A 306 8.79 -8.31 -1.96
N VAL A 307 8.12 -8.08 -0.82
CA VAL A 307 7.44 -9.15 -0.07
C VAL A 307 6.02 -9.40 -0.55
N GLY A 308 5.47 -8.49 -1.36
CA GLY A 308 4.16 -8.66 -1.98
C GLY A 308 3.82 -7.51 -2.92
N ILE A 309 2.96 -7.82 -3.87
CA ILE A 309 2.29 -6.83 -4.74
C ILE A 309 0.79 -7.06 -4.59
N THR A 310 0.07 -5.98 -4.36
CA THR A 310 -1.39 -5.93 -4.34
C THR A 310 -1.87 -5.22 -5.58
N ILE A 311 -2.90 -5.73 -6.25
CA ILE A 311 -3.53 -5.09 -7.40
C ILE A 311 -5.01 -4.86 -7.09
N GLU A 312 -5.48 -3.60 -7.26
CA GLU A 312 -6.89 -3.25 -7.23
C GLU A 312 -7.53 -3.62 -8.58
N THR A 313 -8.67 -4.32 -8.52
CA THR A 313 -9.38 -4.76 -9.71
C THR A 313 -10.89 -4.89 -9.48
N ARG A 314 -11.61 -5.19 -10.56
CA ARG A 314 -13.04 -5.55 -10.56
C ARG A 314 -13.18 -7.07 -10.63
N PRO A 315 -14.33 -7.64 -10.22
CA PRO A 315 -14.58 -9.08 -10.33
C PRO A 315 -14.43 -9.61 -11.76
N ASP A 316 -14.98 -8.91 -12.74
CA ASP A 316 -14.95 -9.24 -14.17
C ASP A 316 -13.55 -9.11 -14.81
N TYR A 317 -12.61 -8.46 -14.13
CA TYR A 317 -11.18 -8.38 -14.48
C TYR A 317 -10.30 -9.22 -13.53
N CYS A 318 -10.87 -10.26 -12.95
CA CYS A 318 -10.20 -11.20 -12.05
C CYS A 318 -10.43 -12.67 -12.49
N MET A 319 -10.51 -12.90 -13.82
CA MET A 319 -10.72 -14.20 -14.44
C MET A 319 -9.39 -14.90 -14.75
N LYS A 320 -9.41 -16.16 -15.18
CA LYS A 320 -8.23 -17.05 -15.38
C LYS A 320 -7.04 -16.37 -16.06
N ARG A 321 -7.27 -15.66 -17.19
CA ARG A 321 -6.21 -14.93 -17.91
C ARG A 321 -5.58 -13.83 -17.07
N HIS A 322 -6.44 -13.00 -16.41
CA HIS A 322 -5.97 -11.88 -15.60
C HIS A 322 -5.15 -12.37 -14.39
N LEU A 323 -5.60 -13.47 -13.76
CA LEU A 323 -4.89 -14.11 -12.65
C LEU A 323 -3.54 -14.67 -13.11
N SER A 324 -3.47 -15.28 -14.30
CA SER A 324 -2.21 -15.77 -14.87
C SER A 324 -1.20 -14.63 -15.08
N ASP A 325 -1.63 -13.49 -15.64
CA ASP A 325 -0.78 -12.31 -15.79
C ASP A 325 -0.30 -11.81 -14.42
N MET A 326 -1.22 -11.66 -13.47
CA MET A 326 -0.88 -11.19 -12.12
C MET A 326 0.08 -12.12 -11.37
N LEU A 327 0.04 -13.43 -11.63
CA LEU A 327 1.03 -14.38 -11.10
C LEU A 327 2.43 -14.11 -11.67
N THR A 328 2.54 -13.81 -12.96
CA THR A 328 3.84 -13.48 -13.58
C THR A 328 4.44 -12.19 -13.03
N TYR A 329 3.59 -11.23 -12.64
CA TYR A 329 4.00 -9.97 -11.99
C TYR A 329 4.54 -10.16 -10.56
N GLY A 330 4.33 -11.33 -9.96
CA GLY A 330 4.63 -11.59 -8.54
C GLY A 330 3.58 -10.98 -7.60
N CYS A 331 2.37 -10.72 -8.11
CA CYS A 331 1.24 -10.25 -7.30
C CYS A 331 0.82 -11.33 -6.30
N THR A 332 0.59 -10.97 -5.05
CA THR A 332 0.24 -11.89 -3.94
C THR A 332 -1.11 -11.60 -3.30
N ARG A 333 -1.67 -10.42 -3.55
CA ARG A 333 -2.95 -10.00 -2.98
C ARG A 333 -3.79 -9.27 -4.02
N LEU A 334 -5.07 -9.54 -4.03
CA LEU A 334 -6.05 -8.84 -4.86
C LEU A 334 -6.98 -8.02 -3.97
N GLU A 335 -7.27 -6.81 -4.40
CA GLU A 335 -8.30 -5.96 -3.81
C GLU A 335 -9.45 -5.85 -4.79
N ILE A 336 -10.54 -6.55 -4.51
CA ILE A 336 -11.67 -6.73 -5.43
C ILE A 336 -12.83 -5.83 -4.99
N GLY A 337 -13.28 -4.98 -5.89
CA GLY A 337 -14.40 -4.08 -5.67
C GLY A 337 -15.73 -4.80 -5.78
N VAL A 338 -16.23 -5.39 -4.70
CA VAL A 338 -17.54 -6.06 -4.60
C VAL A 338 -18.67 -5.05 -4.45
N GLN A 339 -18.56 -4.22 -3.44
CA GLN A 339 -19.42 -3.13 -3.00
C GLN A 339 -20.70 -3.60 -2.30
N SER A 340 -21.48 -4.51 -2.89
CA SER A 340 -22.65 -5.14 -2.30
C SER A 340 -22.79 -6.61 -2.74
N VAL A 341 -23.49 -7.42 -1.95
CA VAL A 341 -23.83 -8.81 -2.27
C VAL A 341 -25.16 -8.92 -3.03
N TYR A 342 -25.83 -7.82 -3.29
CA TYR A 342 -27.14 -7.77 -3.93
C TYR A 342 -27.04 -7.39 -5.41
N GLU A 343 -27.68 -8.20 -6.28
CA GLU A 343 -27.67 -8.00 -7.73
C GLU A 343 -28.45 -6.74 -8.16
N ASP A 344 -29.56 -6.45 -7.48
CA ASP A 344 -30.36 -5.23 -7.72
C ASP A 344 -29.56 -3.97 -7.38
N VAL A 345 -28.84 -3.96 -6.26
CA VAL A 345 -27.98 -2.84 -5.86
C VAL A 345 -26.83 -2.63 -6.85
N ALA A 346 -26.22 -3.72 -7.33
CA ALA A 346 -25.16 -3.65 -8.35
C ALA A 346 -25.68 -3.05 -9.66
N ARG A 347 -26.91 -3.41 -10.08
CA ARG A 347 -27.59 -2.86 -11.25
C ARG A 347 -27.95 -1.39 -11.06
N ASP A 348 -28.62 -1.05 -9.94
CA ASP A 348 -29.12 0.30 -9.66
C ASP A 348 -27.99 1.33 -9.49
N THR A 349 -26.83 0.87 -9.04
CA THR A 349 -25.62 1.69 -8.95
C THR A 349 -24.75 1.67 -10.22
N ASN A 350 -25.20 1.05 -11.28
CA ASN A 350 -24.51 0.89 -12.56
C ASN A 350 -23.11 0.26 -12.42
N ARG A 351 -23.00 -0.77 -11.57
CA ARG A 351 -21.70 -1.40 -11.26
C ARG A 351 -21.15 -2.22 -12.44
N GLY A 352 -22.02 -2.77 -13.29
CA GLY A 352 -21.65 -3.48 -14.51
C GLY A 352 -20.95 -4.83 -14.31
N HIS A 353 -21.12 -5.48 -13.16
CA HIS A 353 -20.76 -6.88 -12.92
C HIS A 353 -21.83 -7.57 -12.08
N THR A 354 -21.89 -8.89 -12.14
CA THR A 354 -22.84 -9.70 -11.39
C THR A 354 -22.26 -10.20 -10.08
N VAL A 355 -23.12 -10.59 -9.14
CA VAL A 355 -22.72 -11.28 -7.89
C VAL A 355 -22.06 -12.62 -8.21
N LYS A 356 -22.54 -13.33 -9.24
CA LYS A 356 -21.90 -14.55 -9.74
C LYS A 356 -20.42 -14.32 -10.10
N ALA A 357 -20.12 -13.22 -10.82
CA ALA A 357 -18.73 -12.87 -11.15
C ALA A 357 -17.87 -12.59 -9.92
N VAL A 358 -18.46 -12.06 -8.83
CA VAL A 358 -17.76 -11.91 -7.55
C VAL A 358 -17.37 -13.27 -6.98
N CYS A 359 -18.32 -14.19 -6.85
CA CYS A 359 -18.07 -15.54 -6.30
C CYS A 359 -17.03 -16.30 -7.13
N GLU A 360 -17.15 -16.27 -8.47
CA GLU A 360 -16.19 -16.89 -9.39
C GLU A 360 -14.80 -16.28 -9.26
N SER A 361 -14.70 -14.95 -9.19
CA SER A 361 -13.40 -14.27 -9.00
C SER A 361 -12.71 -14.65 -7.69
N PHE A 362 -13.47 -14.81 -6.59
CA PHE A 362 -12.95 -15.24 -5.31
C PHE A 362 -12.45 -16.69 -5.34
N HIS A 363 -13.23 -17.58 -5.95
CA HIS A 363 -12.87 -18.98 -6.14
C HIS A 363 -11.56 -19.13 -6.92
N LEU A 364 -11.50 -18.56 -8.12
CA LEU A 364 -10.32 -18.63 -8.99
C LEU A 364 -9.08 -18.00 -8.34
N ALA A 365 -9.25 -16.86 -7.68
CA ALA A 365 -8.14 -16.15 -7.01
C ALA A 365 -7.57 -16.97 -5.84
N LYS A 366 -8.42 -17.51 -4.97
CA LYS A 366 -7.95 -18.29 -3.82
C LYS A 366 -7.33 -19.62 -4.25
N ASP A 367 -7.90 -20.30 -5.23
CA ASP A 367 -7.31 -21.52 -5.79
C ASP A 367 -5.99 -21.30 -6.51
N SER A 368 -5.71 -20.06 -6.90
CA SER A 368 -4.40 -19.66 -7.45
C SER A 368 -3.42 -19.17 -6.38
N GLY A 369 -3.81 -19.17 -5.10
CA GLY A 369 -2.96 -18.80 -3.97
C GLY A 369 -3.00 -17.32 -3.56
N PHE A 370 -3.78 -16.48 -4.21
CA PHE A 370 -3.88 -15.06 -3.83
C PHE A 370 -4.60 -14.88 -2.48
N LYS A 371 -4.20 -13.85 -1.75
CA LYS A 371 -5.04 -13.25 -0.71
C LYS A 371 -6.12 -12.41 -1.38
N VAL A 372 -7.35 -12.51 -0.90
CA VAL A 372 -8.49 -11.77 -1.42
C VAL A 372 -9.00 -10.78 -0.37
N VAL A 373 -8.95 -9.50 -0.71
CA VAL A 373 -9.51 -8.40 0.09
C VAL A 373 -10.67 -7.80 -0.66
N ALA A 374 -11.83 -7.77 -0.03
CA ALA A 374 -13.02 -7.18 -0.61
C ALA A 374 -13.17 -5.70 -0.24
N HIS A 375 -13.64 -4.90 -1.18
CA HIS A 375 -14.14 -3.57 -0.89
C HIS A 375 -15.66 -3.64 -0.82
N MET A 376 -16.24 -3.24 0.31
CA MET A 376 -17.69 -3.20 0.55
C MET A 376 -18.12 -1.79 0.90
N MET A 377 -19.31 -1.42 0.44
CA MET A 377 -19.87 -0.07 0.61
C MET A 377 -21.26 -0.15 1.28
N PRO A 378 -21.36 0.07 2.59
CA PRO A 378 -22.66 0.32 3.21
C PRO A 378 -23.19 1.69 2.82
N ASP A 379 -24.48 1.90 3.02
CA ASP A 379 -25.20 3.12 2.71
C ASP A 379 -25.30 3.39 1.18
N LEU A 380 -25.40 2.33 0.36
CA LEU A 380 -25.69 2.48 -1.07
C LEU A 380 -27.18 2.80 -1.28
N PRO A 381 -27.56 3.47 -2.39
CA PRO A 381 -28.96 3.71 -2.72
C PRO A 381 -29.80 2.42 -2.67
N ASN A 382 -31.01 2.53 -2.16
CA ASN A 382 -32.00 1.46 -2.08
C ASN A 382 -31.64 0.26 -1.18
N VAL A 383 -30.67 0.40 -0.25
CA VAL A 383 -30.31 -0.67 0.70
C VAL A 383 -31.05 -0.50 2.03
N GLY A 384 -30.78 0.53 2.80
CA GLY A 384 -31.29 0.71 4.16
C GLY A 384 -30.50 -0.06 5.22
N LEU A 385 -30.65 0.35 6.50
CA LEU A 385 -29.83 -0.13 7.62
C LEU A 385 -29.94 -1.64 7.87
N GLU A 386 -31.15 -2.18 7.86
CA GLU A 386 -31.39 -3.61 8.13
C GLU A 386 -30.73 -4.47 7.05
N ARG A 387 -30.99 -4.14 5.81
CA ARG A 387 -30.43 -4.84 4.65
C ARG A 387 -28.89 -4.69 4.57
N ASP A 388 -28.35 -3.58 5.05
CA ASP A 388 -26.90 -3.43 5.19
C ASP A 388 -26.29 -4.39 6.25
N ILE A 389 -26.98 -4.64 7.37
CA ILE A 389 -26.53 -5.63 8.36
C ILE A 389 -26.64 -7.04 7.78
N GLU A 390 -27.76 -7.37 7.12
CA GLU A 390 -27.98 -8.67 6.48
C GLU A 390 -26.92 -8.97 5.41
N GLN A 391 -26.55 -7.99 4.55
CA GLN A 391 -25.51 -8.21 3.55
C GLN A 391 -24.14 -8.54 4.15
N PHE A 392 -23.79 -7.97 5.33
CA PHE A 392 -22.53 -8.29 5.97
C PHE A 392 -22.58 -9.64 6.70
N THR A 393 -23.73 -10.04 7.23
CA THR A 393 -23.98 -11.39 7.74
C THR A 393 -23.80 -12.41 6.61
N GLU A 394 -24.50 -12.24 5.50
CA GLU A 394 -24.37 -13.07 4.30
C GLU A 394 -22.92 -13.11 3.80
N PHE A 395 -22.25 -11.96 3.77
CA PHE A 395 -20.88 -11.85 3.27
C PHE A 395 -19.84 -12.63 4.07
N PHE A 396 -20.03 -12.76 5.37
CA PHE A 396 -19.11 -13.52 6.23
C PHE A 396 -19.53 -14.96 6.46
N GLU A 397 -20.82 -15.28 6.42
CA GLU A 397 -21.33 -16.62 6.68
C GLU A 397 -21.41 -17.49 5.43
N ASN A 398 -21.81 -16.92 4.28
CA ASN A 398 -21.91 -17.67 3.05
C ASN A 398 -20.51 -18.05 2.51
N PRO A 399 -20.22 -19.36 2.34
CA PRO A 399 -18.94 -19.83 1.81
C PRO A 399 -18.57 -19.29 0.42
N ALA A 400 -19.51 -18.81 -0.35
CA ALA A 400 -19.25 -18.22 -1.67
C ALA A 400 -18.46 -16.92 -1.59
N PHE A 401 -18.49 -16.21 -0.45
CA PHE A 401 -17.77 -14.96 -0.24
C PHE A 401 -16.53 -15.12 0.67
N ARG A 402 -16.65 -15.10 1.96
CA ARG A 402 -15.61 -15.31 2.99
C ARG A 402 -14.22 -14.78 2.62
N PRO A 403 -14.00 -13.45 2.51
CA PRO A 403 -12.71 -12.89 2.10
C PRO A 403 -11.65 -13.04 3.20
N ASP A 404 -10.36 -12.94 2.81
CA ASP A 404 -9.24 -12.88 3.76
C ASP A 404 -9.12 -11.51 4.42
N GLY A 405 -9.68 -10.48 3.81
CA GLY A 405 -9.69 -9.13 4.34
C GLY A 405 -10.82 -8.26 3.81
N LEU A 406 -11.06 -7.17 4.53
CA LEU A 406 -12.12 -6.21 4.26
C LEU A 406 -11.57 -4.78 4.24
N LYS A 407 -12.01 -4.01 3.26
CA LYS A 407 -12.04 -2.54 3.31
C LYS A 407 -13.49 -2.11 3.30
N LEU A 408 -13.92 -1.50 4.39
CA LEU A 408 -15.25 -0.96 4.55
C LEU A 408 -15.24 0.51 4.14
N TYR A 409 -16.04 0.87 3.17
CA TYR A 409 -16.11 2.20 2.61
C TYR A 409 -17.54 2.74 2.62
N PRO A 410 -18.04 3.27 3.76
CA PRO A 410 -19.35 3.92 3.75
C PRO A 410 -19.47 4.91 2.61
N THR A 411 -20.63 4.93 2.00
CA THR A 411 -20.91 5.72 0.80
C THR A 411 -20.75 7.21 1.08
N LEU A 412 -20.12 7.91 0.15
CA LEU A 412 -19.87 9.35 0.21
C LEU A 412 -20.57 10.04 -0.95
N VAL A 413 -21.28 11.10 -0.65
CA VAL A 413 -21.84 12.01 -1.64
C VAL A 413 -20.78 13.04 -2.03
N ILE A 414 -20.25 12.91 -3.24
CA ILE A 414 -19.19 13.77 -3.76
C ILE A 414 -19.76 14.59 -4.93
N ARG A 415 -19.48 15.89 -4.95
CA ARG A 415 -19.94 16.79 -6.01
C ARG A 415 -19.48 16.27 -7.39
N GLY A 416 -20.35 16.38 -8.40
CA GLY A 416 -20.09 15.90 -9.75
C GLY A 416 -20.38 14.41 -9.97
N THR A 417 -20.91 13.69 -8.96
CA THR A 417 -21.35 12.29 -9.11
C THR A 417 -22.86 12.19 -9.35
N GLY A 418 -23.31 11.10 -9.96
CA GLY A 418 -24.74 10.82 -10.07
C GLY A 418 -25.43 10.72 -8.71
N LEU A 419 -24.73 10.24 -7.69
CA LEU A 419 -25.22 10.18 -6.32
C LEU A 419 -25.44 11.58 -5.72
N TYR A 420 -24.61 12.56 -6.08
CA TYR A 420 -24.81 13.95 -5.69
C TYR A 420 -26.11 14.52 -6.23
N GLU A 421 -26.48 14.20 -7.48
CA GLU A 421 -27.75 14.64 -8.08
C GLU A 421 -28.97 13.94 -7.43
N LEU A 422 -28.86 12.66 -7.09
CA LEU A 422 -29.88 11.95 -6.31
C LEU A 422 -30.05 12.56 -4.91
N TRP A 423 -28.97 12.88 -4.24
CA TRP A 423 -28.98 13.51 -2.92
C TRP A 423 -29.59 14.93 -2.99
N LYS A 424 -29.15 15.74 -3.95
CA LYS A 424 -29.63 17.11 -4.14
C LYS A 424 -31.14 17.18 -4.46
N SER A 425 -31.65 16.17 -5.19
CA SER A 425 -33.07 16.04 -5.51
C SER A 425 -33.92 15.34 -4.43
N GLY A 426 -33.31 15.00 -3.27
CA GLY A 426 -34.00 14.31 -2.17
C GLY A 426 -34.29 12.82 -2.43
N ARG A 427 -33.83 12.24 -3.54
CA ARG A 427 -34.04 10.82 -3.90
C ARG A 427 -33.04 9.88 -3.21
N TYR A 428 -32.00 10.39 -2.60
CA TYR A 428 -31.07 9.67 -1.75
C TYR A 428 -30.77 10.49 -0.49
N LYS A 429 -30.68 9.82 0.63
CA LYS A 429 -30.29 10.41 1.91
C LYS A 429 -29.31 9.48 2.59
N SER A 430 -28.12 10.01 2.96
CA SER A 430 -27.15 9.26 3.78
C SER A 430 -27.70 8.95 5.17
N TYR A 431 -27.20 7.87 5.77
CA TYR A 431 -27.49 7.58 7.18
C TYR A 431 -27.04 8.73 8.09
N SER A 432 -27.72 8.89 9.20
CA SER A 432 -27.26 9.83 10.23
C SER A 432 -25.89 9.42 10.76
N PRO A 433 -25.08 10.35 11.30
CA PRO A 433 -23.80 10.00 11.91
C PRO A 433 -23.91 8.93 13.01
N SER A 434 -24.98 8.97 13.81
CA SER A 434 -25.25 7.98 14.86
C SER A 434 -25.56 6.60 14.27
N ASP A 435 -26.43 6.53 13.26
CA ASP A 435 -26.82 5.29 12.61
C ASP A 435 -25.63 4.64 11.90
N LEU A 436 -24.79 5.47 11.26
CA LEU A 436 -23.57 4.99 10.60
C LEU A 436 -22.55 4.43 11.61
N ILE A 437 -22.36 5.08 12.75
CA ILE A 437 -21.49 4.59 13.83
C ILE A 437 -22.01 3.26 14.38
N GLU A 438 -23.32 3.17 14.65
CA GLU A 438 -23.98 1.95 15.11
C GLU A 438 -23.82 0.81 14.08
N LEU A 439 -24.12 1.08 12.82
CA LEU A 439 -23.98 0.11 11.72
C LEU A 439 -22.54 -0.41 11.62
N VAL A 440 -21.56 0.48 11.60
CA VAL A 440 -20.14 0.09 11.50
C VAL A 440 -19.69 -0.69 12.74
N ALA A 441 -20.18 -0.36 13.93
CA ALA A 441 -19.91 -1.14 15.14
C ALA A 441 -20.43 -2.58 15.02
N ARG A 442 -21.68 -2.75 14.56
CA ARG A 442 -22.29 -4.08 14.34
C ARG A 442 -21.57 -4.86 13.24
N ILE A 443 -21.23 -4.24 12.12
CA ILE A 443 -20.45 -4.87 11.04
C ILE A 443 -19.10 -5.37 11.58
N LEU A 444 -18.39 -4.56 12.36
CA LEU A 444 -17.09 -4.94 12.93
C LEU A 444 -17.20 -6.12 13.90
N ALA A 445 -18.32 -6.29 14.59
CA ALA A 445 -18.58 -7.43 15.47
C ALA A 445 -18.83 -8.74 14.70
N LEU A 446 -19.37 -8.67 13.47
CA LEU A 446 -19.58 -9.82 12.59
C LEU A 446 -18.29 -10.34 11.93
N VAL A 447 -17.20 -9.57 11.95
CA VAL A 447 -15.96 -9.93 11.25
C VAL A 447 -15.33 -11.19 11.86
N PRO A 448 -15.12 -12.27 11.08
CA PRO A 448 -14.50 -13.49 11.56
C PRO A 448 -13.05 -13.30 12.02
N PRO A 449 -12.55 -14.09 12.98
CA PRO A 449 -11.20 -13.94 13.54
C PRO A 449 -10.06 -14.21 12.56
N TRP A 450 -10.34 -14.79 11.40
CA TRP A 450 -9.38 -14.97 10.30
C TRP A 450 -9.42 -13.84 9.26
N THR A 451 -10.37 -12.90 9.32
CA THR A 451 -10.48 -11.78 8.37
C THR A 451 -9.79 -10.54 8.93
N ARG A 452 -9.06 -9.80 8.09
CA ARG A 452 -8.38 -8.54 8.45
C ARG A 452 -9.15 -7.33 7.95
N VAL A 453 -9.52 -6.39 8.81
CA VAL A 453 -10.12 -5.11 8.42
C VAL A 453 -9.02 -4.08 8.18
N TYR A 454 -8.74 -3.77 6.91
CA TYR A 454 -7.68 -2.84 6.53
C TYR A 454 -8.08 -1.38 6.74
N ARG A 455 -9.29 -1.00 6.35
CA ARG A 455 -9.83 0.37 6.44
C ARG A 455 -11.32 0.35 6.75
N VAL A 456 -11.81 1.45 7.36
CA VAL A 456 -13.22 1.67 7.70
C VAL A 456 -13.78 2.90 6.99
N GLN A 457 -12.94 3.66 6.28
CA GLN A 457 -13.35 4.80 5.46
C GLN A 457 -12.31 5.10 4.37
N ARG A 458 -12.69 5.87 3.34
CA ARG A 458 -11.80 6.34 2.28
C ARG A 458 -10.99 7.56 2.72
N ASP A 459 -9.80 7.74 2.10
CA ASP A 459 -8.92 8.90 2.33
C ASP A 459 -9.31 10.09 1.43
N ILE A 460 -10.61 10.41 1.30
CA ILE A 460 -11.09 11.55 0.53
C ILE A 460 -11.12 12.78 1.44
N PRO A 461 -10.58 13.94 1.01
CA PRO A 461 -10.63 15.16 1.81
C PRO A 461 -12.07 15.59 2.10
N MET A 462 -12.36 15.89 3.36
CA MET A 462 -13.70 16.28 3.81
C MET A 462 -14.34 17.44 3.03
N PRO A 463 -13.60 18.47 2.57
CA PRO A 463 -14.20 19.54 1.76
C PRO A 463 -14.83 19.09 0.43
N LEU A 464 -14.51 17.88 -0.06
CA LEU A 464 -15.10 17.30 -1.27
C LEU A 464 -16.37 16.49 -0.97
N VAL A 465 -16.66 16.19 0.28
CA VAL A 465 -17.78 15.37 0.73
C VAL A 465 -18.96 16.26 1.08
N SER A 466 -20.09 16.08 0.42
CA SER A 466 -21.32 16.83 0.66
C SER A 466 -22.24 16.15 1.70
N SER A 467 -22.19 14.82 1.79
CA SER A 467 -22.94 14.03 2.79
C SER A 467 -22.29 12.65 2.97
N GLY A 468 -22.58 11.95 4.06
CA GLY A 468 -22.04 10.65 4.42
C GLY A 468 -21.15 10.71 5.66
N VAL A 469 -19.92 10.20 5.61
CA VAL A 469 -19.01 10.19 6.76
C VAL A 469 -18.57 11.62 7.12
N GLU A 470 -18.95 12.08 8.29
CA GLU A 470 -18.60 13.43 8.78
C GLU A 470 -17.27 13.47 9.58
N HIS A 471 -16.82 12.33 10.10
CA HIS A 471 -15.68 12.24 11.00
C HIS A 471 -14.53 11.42 10.42
N GLY A 472 -13.31 11.97 10.48
CA GLY A 472 -12.09 11.29 10.00
C GLY A 472 -11.63 10.11 10.87
N ASN A 473 -12.26 9.84 12.02
CA ASN A 473 -11.93 8.80 13.00
C ASN A 473 -13.08 7.80 13.23
N LEU A 474 -13.85 7.48 12.18
CA LEU A 474 -15.02 6.60 12.26
C LEU A 474 -14.73 5.24 12.95
N ARG A 475 -13.53 4.65 12.74
CA ARG A 475 -13.15 3.41 13.42
C ARG A 475 -13.09 3.55 14.94
N GLU A 476 -12.53 4.65 15.44
CA GLU A 476 -12.44 4.92 16.89
C GLU A 476 -13.83 5.15 17.49
N LEU A 477 -14.70 5.88 16.79
CA LEU A 477 -16.09 6.08 17.20
C LEU A 477 -16.86 4.76 17.24
N ALA A 478 -16.72 3.92 16.22
CA ALA A 478 -17.34 2.59 16.20
C ALA A 478 -16.83 1.70 17.34
N PHE A 479 -15.53 1.72 17.66
CA PHE A 479 -14.99 0.96 18.80
C PHE A 479 -15.52 1.48 20.15
N ALA A 480 -15.68 2.78 20.32
CA ALA A 480 -16.33 3.34 21.51
C ALA A 480 -17.77 2.82 21.62
N ARG A 481 -18.53 2.86 20.51
CA ARG A 481 -19.91 2.34 20.49
C ARG A 481 -20.00 0.84 20.75
N MET A 482 -19.05 0.04 20.23
CA MET A 482 -18.98 -1.39 20.52
C MET A 482 -18.79 -1.67 22.02
N LYS A 483 -17.99 -0.86 22.69
CA LYS A 483 -17.81 -0.96 24.16
C LYS A 483 -19.12 -0.70 24.90
N ASP A 484 -19.90 0.32 24.47
CA ASP A 484 -21.20 0.63 25.06
C ASP A 484 -22.21 -0.52 24.85
N LEU A 485 -22.12 -1.21 23.72
CA LEU A 485 -22.97 -2.35 23.35
C LEU A 485 -22.49 -3.68 23.97
N GLY A 486 -21.32 -3.73 24.61
CA GLY A 486 -20.75 -4.97 25.13
C GLY A 486 -20.32 -5.99 24.06
N ILE A 487 -20.06 -5.53 22.82
CA ILE A 487 -19.62 -6.37 21.69
C ILE A 487 -18.15 -6.10 21.34
N GLN A 488 -17.51 -7.07 20.65
CA GLN A 488 -16.07 -7.02 20.35
C GLN A 488 -15.79 -7.22 18.87
N CYS A 489 -14.76 -6.56 18.36
CA CYS A 489 -14.18 -6.83 17.06
C CYS A 489 -12.99 -7.76 17.20
N ARG A 490 -13.07 -8.96 16.61
CA ARG A 490 -12.03 -10.00 16.65
C ARG A 490 -11.26 -10.12 15.34
N ASP A 491 -11.23 -9.09 14.52
CA ASP A 491 -10.45 -9.10 13.29
C ASP A 491 -8.94 -9.22 13.55
N VAL A 492 -8.20 -9.74 12.58
CA VAL A 492 -6.74 -9.92 12.67
C VAL A 492 -6.01 -8.63 13.08
N ARG A 493 -6.44 -7.46 12.57
CA ARG A 493 -5.75 -6.20 12.86
C ARG A 493 -5.93 -5.74 14.30
N THR A 494 -7.12 -5.88 14.84
CA THR A 494 -7.41 -5.46 16.21
C THR A 494 -6.59 -6.27 17.22
N ARG A 495 -6.39 -7.57 16.93
CA ARG A 495 -5.69 -8.52 17.80
C ARG A 495 -4.17 -8.58 17.60
N GLU A 496 -3.61 -7.99 16.52
CA GLU A 496 -2.18 -8.13 16.24
C GLU A 496 -1.30 -7.55 17.34
N VAL A 497 -0.31 -8.31 17.78
CA VAL A 497 0.58 -7.95 18.91
C VAL A 497 1.27 -6.61 18.74
N GLY A 498 1.61 -6.20 17.51
CA GLY A 498 2.24 -4.91 17.26
C GLY A 498 1.35 -3.71 17.60
N ILE A 499 0.04 -3.83 17.43
CA ILE A 499 -0.94 -2.80 17.85
C ILE A 499 -1.13 -2.85 19.36
N GLN A 500 -1.27 -4.04 19.94
CA GLN A 500 -1.44 -4.23 21.37
C GLN A 500 -0.24 -3.68 22.17
N GLU A 501 0.99 -3.96 21.74
CA GLU A 501 2.20 -3.41 22.37
C GLU A 501 2.31 -1.88 22.26
N ILE A 502 2.01 -1.30 21.10
CA ILE A 502 2.20 0.13 20.84
C ILE A 502 1.10 0.97 21.50
N HIS A 503 -0.17 0.59 21.34
CA HIS A 503 -1.31 1.38 21.84
C HIS A 503 -1.72 1.05 23.26
N HIS A 504 -1.76 -0.24 23.61
CA HIS A 504 -2.30 -0.69 24.89
C HIS A 504 -1.22 -1.06 25.91
N LYS A 505 0.07 -1.14 25.48
CA LYS A 505 1.20 -1.56 26.32
C LYS A 505 1.06 -2.97 26.90
N VAL A 506 0.29 -3.81 26.24
CA VAL A 506 0.03 -5.19 26.62
C VAL A 506 0.93 -6.14 25.84
N ARG A 507 1.49 -7.15 26.51
CA ARG A 507 2.30 -8.22 25.91
C ARG A 507 1.68 -9.58 26.19
N PRO A 508 1.74 -10.50 25.22
CA PRO A 508 1.29 -11.87 25.43
C PRO A 508 2.20 -12.58 26.46
N TYR A 509 1.61 -13.37 27.33
CA TYR A 509 2.32 -14.19 28.32
C TYR A 509 2.10 -15.69 28.13
N GLN A 510 0.97 -16.09 27.55
CA GLN A 510 0.67 -17.50 27.23
C GLN A 510 0.37 -17.61 25.72
N VAL A 511 1.22 -18.29 24.98
CA VAL A 511 1.12 -18.36 23.51
C VAL A 511 0.84 -19.80 23.09
N GLU A 512 -0.28 -20.00 22.39
CA GLU A 512 -0.74 -21.28 21.90
C GLU A 512 -0.89 -21.30 20.38
N LEU A 513 -0.82 -22.49 19.78
CA LEU A 513 -1.15 -22.71 18.38
C LEU A 513 -2.65 -22.99 18.25
N VAL A 514 -3.36 -22.05 17.67
CA VAL A 514 -4.81 -22.17 17.43
C VAL A 514 -5.06 -22.52 15.97
N ARG A 515 -5.93 -23.50 15.73
CA ARG A 515 -6.37 -23.94 14.40
C ARG A 515 -7.85 -23.64 14.21
N ARG A 516 -8.17 -23.01 13.07
CA ARG A 516 -9.55 -22.78 12.63
C ARG A 516 -9.70 -23.28 11.19
N ASP A 517 -10.63 -24.19 10.99
CA ASP A 517 -10.94 -24.74 9.67
C ASP A 517 -12.31 -24.23 9.19
N TYR A 518 -12.39 -23.89 7.92
CA TYR A 518 -13.64 -23.43 7.30
C TYR A 518 -13.64 -23.67 5.79
N VAL A 519 -14.82 -23.76 5.21
CA VAL A 519 -15.00 -23.83 3.76
C VAL A 519 -15.13 -22.41 3.21
N ALA A 520 -14.41 -22.10 2.13
CA ALA A 520 -14.54 -20.84 1.41
C ALA A 520 -14.27 -21.03 -0.08
N ASN A 521 -15.18 -20.50 -0.92
CA ASN A 521 -15.02 -20.46 -2.37
C ASN A 521 -14.62 -21.82 -2.96
N GLY A 522 -15.39 -22.86 -2.62
CA GLY A 522 -15.20 -24.23 -3.12
C GLY A 522 -14.01 -25.02 -2.55
N GLY A 523 -13.16 -24.42 -1.70
CA GLY A 523 -12.00 -25.07 -1.12
C GLY A 523 -12.01 -25.09 0.41
N TRP A 524 -11.13 -25.90 0.98
CA TRP A 524 -10.94 -26.00 2.42
C TRP A 524 -9.83 -25.08 2.89
N GLU A 525 -10.13 -24.18 3.82
CA GLU A 525 -9.18 -23.24 4.42
C GLU A 525 -8.83 -23.67 5.83
N THR A 526 -7.55 -23.63 6.16
CA THR A 526 -7.04 -23.78 7.52
C THR A 526 -6.30 -22.52 7.92
N PHE A 527 -6.81 -21.84 8.94
CA PHE A 527 -6.16 -20.68 9.55
C PHE A 527 -5.43 -21.15 10.81
N LEU A 528 -4.11 -21.20 10.72
CA LEU A 528 -3.25 -21.48 11.87
C LEU A 528 -2.72 -20.17 12.42
N SER A 529 -2.81 -19.97 13.71
CA SER A 529 -2.31 -18.78 14.38
C SER A 529 -1.68 -19.07 15.73
N TYR A 530 -0.57 -18.38 16.01
CA TYR A 530 -0.06 -18.29 17.37
C TYR A 530 -0.78 -17.14 18.06
N GLU A 531 -1.50 -17.45 19.11
CA GLU A 531 -2.34 -16.50 19.86
C GLU A 531 -2.09 -16.63 21.35
N ASP A 532 -2.31 -15.55 22.09
CA ASP A 532 -2.56 -15.59 23.51
C ASP A 532 -4.08 -15.56 23.68
N PRO A 533 -4.73 -16.70 24.04
CA PRO A 533 -6.18 -16.79 24.06
C PRO A 533 -6.81 -15.98 25.21
N ASP A 534 -6.12 -15.84 26.35
CA ASP A 534 -6.63 -15.10 27.52
C ASP A 534 -6.74 -13.60 27.23
N GLN A 535 -5.78 -13.06 26.50
CA GLN A 535 -5.74 -11.63 26.12
C GLN A 535 -6.27 -11.37 24.69
N ASP A 536 -6.65 -12.41 23.96
CA ASP A 536 -7.03 -12.37 22.54
C ASP A 536 -5.99 -11.64 21.64
N ILE A 537 -4.69 -11.92 21.87
CA ILE A 537 -3.58 -11.31 21.12
C ILE A 537 -3.05 -12.28 20.07
N LEU A 538 -2.96 -11.81 18.81
CA LEU A 538 -2.45 -12.58 17.68
C LEU A 538 -0.99 -12.21 17.39
N ILE A 539 -0.09 -13.21 17.43
CA ILE A 539 1.35 -13.04 17.20
C ILE A 539 1.74 -13.35 15.76
N GLY A 540 1.18 -14.42 15.19
CA GLY A 540 1.49 -14.81 13.84
C GLY A 540 0.41 -15.69 13.25
N LEU A 541 0.32 -15.70 11.93
CA LEU A 541 -0.69 -16.48 11.21
C LEU A 541 -0.14 -17.16 9.97
N LEU A 542 -0.83 -18.22 9.59
CA LEU A 542 -0.66 -18.92 8.34
C LEU A 542 -2.02 -19.28 7.77
N ARG A 543 -2.23 -19.00 6.47
CA ARG A 543 -3.39 -19.43 5.71
C ARG A 543 -2.99 -20.57 4.79
N LEU A 544 -3.54 -21.72 5.04
CA LEU A 544 -3.39 -22.91 4.20
C LEU A 544 -4.72 -23.19 3.50
N ARG A 545 -4.67 -23.45 2.20
CA ARG A 545 -5.83 -23.87 1.42
C ARG A 545 -5.56 -25.21 0.76
N LYS A 546 -6.47 -26.14 0.89
CA LYS A 546 -6.60 -27.29 -0.01
C LYS A 546 -7.40 -26.80 -1.22
N CYS A 547 -6.75 -26.76 -2.37
CA CYS A 547 -7.37 -26.28 -3.61
C CYS A 547 -8.56 -27.19 -3.99
N SER A 548 -9.54 -26.60 -4.68
CA SER A 548 -10.68 -27.33 -5.22
C SER A 548 -10.26 -28.24 -6.39
N GLU A 549 -11.11 -29.15 -6.78
CA GLU A 549 -10.91 -29.96 -7.99
C GLU A 549 -11.00 -29.14 -9.28
N GLU A 550 -11.66 -27.98 -9.22
CA GLU A 550 -11.86 -27.05 -10.34
C GLU A 550 -10.70 -26.04 -10.54
N THR A 551 -9.59 -26.20 -9.82
CA THR A 551 -8.44 -25.31 -9.98
C THR A 551 -7.96 -25.30 -11.44
N PHE A 552 -7.79 -24.10 -12.00
CA PHE A 552 -7.35 -23.95 -13.40
C PHE A 552 -5.82 -23.99 -13.57
N ARG A 553 -5.09 -23.92 -12.46
CA ARG A 553 -3.61 -23.92 -12.50
C ARG A 553 -3.10 -25.35 -12.49
N PHE A 554 -2.43 -25.75 -13.59
CA PHE A 554 -1.91 -27.12 -13.73
C PHE A 554 -0.91 -27.52 -12.62
N GLU A 555 -0.20 -26.52 -12.05
CA GLU A 555 0.72 -26.76 -10.94
C GLU A 555 0.01 -27.15 -9.63
N LEU A 556 -1.30 -26.92 -9.54
CA LEU A 556 -2.12 -27.08 -8.31
C LEU A 556 -3.21 -28.17 -8.47
N VAL A 557 -3.25 -28.86 -9.61
CA VAL A 557 -4.17 -29.97 -9.84
C VAL A 557 -3.80 -31.17 -8.95
N GLY A 558 -4.79 -31.97 -8.56
CA GLY A 558 -4.59 -33.20 -7.77
C GLY A 558 -4.64 -33.00 -6.26
N GLY A 559 -5.40 -32.03 -5.77
CA GLY A 559 -5.64 -31.81 -4.33
C GLY A 559 -4.46 -31.19 -3.58
N VAL A 560 -3.65 -30.40 -4.29
CA VAL A 560 -2.50 -29.70 -3.73
C VAL A 560 -2.95 -28.71 -2.66
N SER A 561 -2.19 -28.62 -1.57
CA SER A 561 -2.38 -27.60 -0.55
C SER A 561 -1.41 -26.45 -0.75
N ILE A 562 -1.91 -25.21 -0.70
CA ILE A 562 -1.13 -23.99 -0.93
C ILE A 562 -1.16 -23.07 0.29
N VAL A 563 0.02 -22.60 0.71
CA VAL A 563 0.16 -21.51 1.68
C VAL A 563 -0.06 -20.19 0.97
N ARG A 564 -1.13 -19.48 1.34
CA ARG A 564 -1.53 -18.21 0.75
C ARG A 564 -1.00 -17.00 1.52
N GLU A 565 -0.75 -17.16 2.80
CA GLU A 565 -0.16 -16.13 3.66
C GLU A 565 0.63 -16.78 4.80
N LEU A 566 1.78 -16.18 5.11
CA LEU A 566 2.53 -16.41 6.33
C LEU A 566 3.00 -15.04 6.84
N HIS A 567 2.56 -14.67 8.03
CA HIS A 567 2.90 -13.37 8.62
C HIS A 567 3.18 -13.52 10.13
N VAL A 568 4.27 -12.93 10.59
CA VAL A 568 4.58 -12.78 12.02
C VAL A 568 4.60 -11.29 12.36
N TYR A 569 3.74 -10.90 13.29
CA TYR A 569 3.58 -9.52 13.77
C TYR A 569 4.60 -9.17 14.85
N GLY A 570 4.46 -7.98 15.44
CA GLY A 570 5.34 -7.47 16.49
C GLY A 570 6.48 -6.62 15.96
N SER A 571 7.37 -6.24 16.86
CA SER A 571 8.47 -5.34 16.57
C SER A 571 9.44 -5.89 15.53
N VAL A 572 9.80 -5.05 14.56
CA VAL A 572 10.64 -5.45 13.42
C VAL A 572 12.00 -6.03 13.84
N VAL A 573 12.37 -7.13 13.18
CA VAL A 573 13.73 -7.66 13.15
C VAL A 573 14.29 -7.50 11.74
N PRO A 574 15.48 -6.88 11.55
CA PRO A 574 16.08 -6.71 10.23
C PRO A 574 16.24 -8.02 9.48
N VAL A 575 16.22 -7.96 8.15
CA VAL A 575 16.45 -9.14 7.30
C VAL A 575 17.79 -9.80 7.65
N SER A 576 17.79 -11.12 7.80
CA SER A 576 18.96 -11.94 8.19
C SER A 576 19.47 -11.74 9.63
N SER A 577 18.76 -11.00 10.48
CA SER A 577 19.04 -10.85 11.91
C SER A 577 18.11 -11.73 12.76
N ARG A 578 18.50 -11.97 13.99
CA ARG A 578 17.69 -12.61 15.04
C ARG A 578 17.74 -11.76 16.31
N ASP A 579 16.62 -11.70 17.00
CA ASP A 579 16.48 -11.04 18.29
C ASP A 579 15.59 -11.93 19.18
N PRO A 580 16.16 -12.56 20.22
CA PRO A 580 15.40 -13.52 21.06
C PRO A 580 14.28 -12.84 21.85
N THR A 581 14.30 -11.51 22.00
CA THR A 581 13.26 -10.76 22.72
C THR A 581 12.07 -10.39 21.84
N LYS A 582 12.10 -10.75 20.54
CA LYS A 582 11.05 -10.43 19.56
C LYS A 582 10.48 -11.67 18.92
N PHE A 583 9.23 -11.61 18.46
CA PHE A 583 8.54 -12.76 17.86
C PHE A 583 9.03 -13.09 16.45
N GLN A 584 9.47 -12.10 15.68
CA GLN A 584 9.93 -12.32 14.30
C GLN A 584 11.21 -13.15 14.25
N HIS A 585 11.35 -14.04 13.27
CA HIS A 585 12.50 -14.91 13.00
C HIS A 585 12.78 -15.98 14.07
N GLN A 586 11.81 -16.32 14.94
CA GLN A 586 11.91 -17.35 16.00
C GLN A 586 11.57 -18.78 15.55
N ARG A 587 11.65 -19.10 14.25
CA ARG A 587 11.29 -20.41 13.67
C ARG A 587 9.81 -20.83 13.90
N LEU A 588 8.90 -19.88 14.11
CA LEU A 588 7.46 -20.14 14.18
C LEU A 588 6.91 -20.83 12.91
N CYS A 589 7.72 -20.99 11.88
CA CYS A 589 7.39 -21.52 10.58
C CYS A 589 7.94 -22.95 10.35
N SER A 590 8.20 -23.74 11.37
CA SER A 590 8.68 -25.12 11.21
C SER A 590 7.60 -26.10 10.72
N LEU A 591 6.42 -25.60 10.39
CA LEU A 591 5.34 -26.40 9.80
C LEU A 591 5.69 -26.79 8.34
N LEU A 592 5.50 -28.06 8.02
CA LEU A 592 5.78 -28.65 6.71
C LEU A 592 4.65 -28.31 5.71
N PHE A 593 4.99 -27.68 4.55
CA PHE A 593 4.00 -27.30 3.54
C PHE A 593 4.37 -27.84 2.16
N PHE A 594 3.36 -28.14 1.32
CA PHE A 594 3.54 -28.70 -0.02
C PHE A 594 3.85 -27.61 -1.06
N CYS A 595 3.12 -26.49 -1.02
CA CYS A 595 3.25 -25.40 -1.97
C CYS A 595 3.10 -24.06 -1.25
N SER A 596 3.80 -23.03 -1.68
CA SER A 596 3.66 -21.67 -1.15
C SER A 596 3.67 -20.65 -2.27
N PHE A 597 2.68 -19.76 -2.25
CA PHE A 597 2.68 -18.58 -3.11
C PHE A 597 3.44 -17.45 -2.41
N ALA A 598 4.72 -17.39 -2.67
CA ALA A 598 5.66 -16.51 -1.99
C ALA A 598 5.89 -15.21 -2.75
N GLY A 599 5.89 -14.08 -2.05
CA GLY A 599 6.36 -12.81 -2.64
C GLY A 599 7.76 -12.94 -3.21
N VAL A 600 8.04 -12.28 -4.32
CA VAL A 600 9.30 -12.41 -5.09
C VAL A 600 10.55 -12.31 -4.22
N GLY A 601 10.61 -11.32 -3.33
CA GLY A 601 11.76 -11.11 -2.43
C GLY A 601 11.91 -12.16 -1.33
N THR A 602 10.92 -13.05 -1.12
CA THR A 602 10.98 -14.11 -0.09
C THR A 602 11.36 -15.48 -0.67
N ARG A 603 11.42 -15.65 -1.99
CA ARG A 603 11.71 -16.94 -2.64
C ARG A 603 13.03 -17.58 -2.18
N ASN A 604 14.07 -16.76 -1.95
CA ASN A 604 15.34 -17.25 -1.44
C ASN A 604 15.27 -17.81 0.00
N TYR A 605 14.36 -17.31 0.83
CA TYR A 605 14.07 -17.90 2.14
C TYR A 605 13.50 -19.32 1.99
N TYR A 606 12.52 -19.50 1.10
CA TYR A 606 11.93 -20.81 0.82
C TYR A 606 12.94 -21.79 0.22
N ARG A 607 13.83 -21.35 -0.68
CA ARG A 607 14.92 -22.22 -1.21
C ARG A 607 15.82 -22.77 -0.09
N LYS A 608 16.14 -21.95 0.93
CA LYS A 608 16.97 -22.37 2.09
C LYS A 608 16.32 -23.47 2.93
N ILE A 609 15.00 -23.63 2.88
CA ILE A 609 14.26 -24.68 3.60
C ILE A 609 13.79 -25.80 2.68
N GLY A 610 14.38 -25.90 1.48
CA GLY A 610 14.23 -27.04 0.58
C GLY A 610 13.11 -26.93 -0.47
N TYR A 611 12.57 -25.73 -0.70
CA TYR A 611 11.61 -25.48 -1.77
C TYR A 611 12.30 -25.19 -3.09
N ARG A 612 11.68 -25.54 -4.20
CA ARG A 612 12.08 -25.17 -5.56
C ARG A 612 11.00 -24.31 -6.23
N LEU A 613 11.40 -23.46 -7.15
CA LEU A 613 10.47 -22.66 -7.95
C LEU A 613 9.90 -23.51 -9.08
N GLN A 614 8.57 -23.57 -9.17
CA GLN A 614 7.83 -24.23 -10.25
C GLN A 614 6.72 -23.28 -10.72
N GLY A 615 6.86 -22.76 -11.94
CA GLY A 615 6.04 -21.63 -12.37
C GLY A 615 6.15 -20.45 -11.38
N PRO A 616 5.07 -19.87 -10.91
CA PRO A 616 5.09 -18.79 -9.92
C PRO A 616 5.24 -19.27 -8.48
N TYR A 617 5.18 -20.57 -8.21
CA TYR A 617 5.06 -21.16 -6.88
C TYR A 617 6.39 -21.72 -6.33
N MET A 618 6.57 -21.64 -5.02
CA MET A 618 7.61 -22.37 -4.29
C MET A 618 7.03 -23.71 -3.84
N VAL A 619 7.57 -24.81 -4.34
CA VAL A 619 7.04 -26.18 -4.16
C VAL A 619 8.04 -27.05 -3.42
N LYS A 620 7.53 -27.87 -2.51
CA LYS A 620 8.28 -28.90 -1.79
C LYS A 620 7.44 -30.17 -1.67
N THR A 621 7.98 -31.29 -2.12
CA THR A 621 7.36 -32.59 -1.90
C THR A 621 7.55 -32.99 -0.44
N LEU A 622 6.50 -33.35 0.25
CA LEU A 622 6.60 -33.98 1.57
C LEU A 622 6.81 -35.48 1.40
N LYS A 623 7.73 -36.00 2.18
CA LYS A 623 7.96 -37.46 2.27
C LYS A 623 6.98 -38.08 3.25
#